data_2fd2c8573d9e56b2c04fb3b81295f884
#
_entry.id   2fd2c8573d9e56b2c04fb3b81295f884
#
_cell.length_a   1.000
_cell.length_b   1.000
_cell.length_c   1.000
_cell.angle_alpha   90.00
_cell.angle_beta   90.00
_cell.angle_gamma   90.00
#
_symmetry.space_group_name_H-M   'P 1'
#
loop_
_entity.id
_entity.type
_entity.pdbx_description
1 polymer ?
#
loop_
_entity_poly.entity_id
_entity_poly.type
_entity_poly.pdbx_seq_one_letter_code
_entity_poly.pdbx_strand_id
1 'polypeptide(L)'
;MRPAILRERDVPIPLPDGVVLRADVYRDPAAGPRPVLLQYTAYDKANWASVYGVINPERAVDHGFVVVVADARGRFRSGGDEPFRPFAGSGEDAAACVGWAAAQPWSSGQVGMYGASNNGVPQWQALRRRPPALRTIVPHFTASEYDSGWVWRGGAFQLGFNLWWSLANLAPDQLRRATARDGAAAHQDTARALAGALRDPDAAFGRLPLTDAPALDGIAPHYREWLAHPPGDPYWHALSARDALSATDLPVLHVAGWYNVHLDGNLAAYEAIKAAGGPAAERQRLIIGPWTQWSPALFGDACGPERRFPAAIDMEGLQLAWFAQHLSGAGGPELPPVRVFVMGVDEWRDEREWPLARARATPWYLHSGGAANSRHGDGRLSRTPPEGPQPPDTFRYDPRDPVPTRGGATYLPNPAANSGPMDQSAIEDRDDVLVYSSDPLTGPVEVIGPVHAVLHLVTSAPATDVTAKLVDVHPDGRAFLLCDGIRRVTAAEVAAAGSGPVRVEVDLIATGNVFLPGHRIRLEVSSSSFPKYDRHAGTEDGTATAPEDLRPARQTVVHDDRHPSALVLPLVPAEDPAEEPAP
;
A
#
# COMPACT_ATOMS: atom_id res chain seq x y z
N MET A 1 -6.93 -19.59 36.18
CA MET A 1 -5.46 -19.44 36.28
C MET A 1 -4.97 -19.22 34.85
N ARG A 2 -4.19 -18.19 34.57
CA ARG A 2 -3.63 -18.04 33.23
C ARG A 2 -2.67 -19.19 32.96
N PRO A 3 -2.62 -19.74 31.72
CA PRO A 3 -1.69 -20.81 31.38
C PRO A 3 -0.23 -20.31 31.56
N ALA A 4 0.65 -21.22 31.92
CA ALA A 4 2.08 -20.91 31.88
C ALA A 4 2.50 -20.87 30.41
N ILE A 5 3.14 -19.79 29.98
CA ILE A 5 3.58 -19.64 28.59
C ILE A 5 5.05 -20.04 28.49
N LEU A 6 5.32 -21.10 27.74
CA LEU A 6 6.65 -21.51 27.36
C LEU A 6 7.04 -20.81 26.05
N ARG A 7 8.17 -20.12 26.05
CA ARG A 7 8.82 -19.63 24.83
C ARG A 7 10.08 -20.44 24.55
N GLU A 8 10.04 -21.24 23.48
CA GLU A 8 11.21 -21.96 22.96
C GLU A 8 11.85 -21.09 21.88
N ARG A 9 13.14 -20.76 22.05
CA ARG A 9 13.86 -19.85 21.16
C ARG A 9 14.74 -20.60 20.18
N ASP A 10 14.92 -20.03 18.97
CA ASP A 10 15.82 -20.52 17.92
C ASP A 10 15.57 -21.99 17.54
N VAL A 11 14.30 -22.43 17.63
CA VAL A 11 13.88 -23.78 17.23
C VAL A 11 14.19 -23.98 15.74
N PRO A 12 14.89 -25.07 15.36
CA PRO A 12 15.27 -25.29 13.98
C PRO A 12 14.08 -25.78 13.13
N ILE A 13 13.91 -25.16 11.97
CA ILE A 13 13.02 -25.63 10.90
C ILE A 13 13.89 -26.04 9.72
N PRO A 14 14.15 -27.34 9.50
CA PRO A 14 14.91 -27.81 8.35
C PRO A 14 14.08 -27.66 7.07
N LEU A 15 14.66 -27.07 6.05
CA LEU A 15 14.09 -26.97 4.71
C LEU A 15 14.57 -28.09 3.81
N PRO A 16 13.83 -28.44 2.74
CA PRO A 16 14.18 -29.53 1.84
C PRO A 16 15.55 -29.41 1.15
N ASP A 17 16.04 -28.18 0.98
CA ASP A 17 17.35 -27.88 0.36
C ASP A 17 18.52 -27.85 1.36
N GLY A 18 18.26 -28.25 2.62
CA GLY A 18 19.26 -28.30 3.68
C GLY A 18 19.47 -26.98 4.44
N VAL A 19 18.87 -25.89 4.04
CA VAL A 19 18.86 -24.65 4.83
C VAL A 19 18.04 -24.87 6.10
N VAL A 20 18.48 -24.29 7.22
CA VAL A 20 17.77 -24.38 8.49
C VAL A 20 17.30 -22.97 8.89
N LEU A 21 15.99 -22.78 8.96
CA LEU A 21 15.41 -21.58 9.52
C LEU A 21 15.38 -21.65 11.04
N ARG A 22 15.20 -20.49 11.69
CA ARG A 22 15.08 -20.36 13.14
C ARG A 22 13.77 -19.72 13.51
N ALA A 23 13.01 -20.37 14.39
CA ALA A 23 11.74 -19.89 14.89
C ALA A 23 11.73 -19.78 16.41
N ASP A 24 10.88 -18.89 16.92
CA ASP A 24 10.47 -18.88 18.32
C ASP A 24 9.05 -19.46 18.40
N VAL A 25 8.83 -20.36 19.36
CA VAL A 25 7.55 -21.04 19.58
C VAL A 25 7.00 -20.66 20.94
N TYR A 26 5.77 -20.16 20.95
CA TYR A 26 5.02 -19.77 22.15
C TYR A 26 3.86 -20.74 22.34
N ARG A 27 3.79 -21.39 23.50
CA ARG A 27 2.73 -22.38 23.77
C ARG A 27 2.48 -22.60 25.27
N ASP A 28 1.34 -23.13 25.61
CA ASP A 28 1.08 -23.71 26.93
C ASP A 28 1.68 -25.13 26.97
N PRO A 29 2.72 -25.39 27.82
CA PRO A 29 3.33 -26.71 27.92
C PRO A 29 2.42 -27.78 28.52
N ALA A 30 1.35 -27.39 29.22
CA ALA A 30 0.39 -28.30 29.84
C ALA A 30 -0.80 -28.64 28.91
N ALA A 31 -0.95 -27.90 27.81
CA ALA A 31 -2.04 -28.15 26.87
C ALA A 31 -1.75 -29.35 25.94
N GLY A 32 -2.82 -30.04 25.51
CA GLY A 32 -2.74 -30.97 24.40
C GLY A 32 -2.51 -30.25 23.06
N PRO A 33 -2.51 -30.99 21.93
CA PRO A 33 -2.29 -30.40 20.60
C PRO A 33 -3.27 -29.25 20.30
N ARG A 34 -2.74 -28.14 19.78
CA ARG A 34 -3.49 -26.90 19.48
C ARG A 34 -3.26 -26.47 18.04
N PRO A 35 -4.19 -25.69 17.44
CA PRO A 35 -3.95 -25.02 16.16
C PRO A 35 -2.76 -24.07 16.24
N VAL A 36 -2.09 -23.88 15.11
CA VAL A 36 -0.87 -23.07 15.03
C VAL A 36 -1.15 -21.77 14.26
N LEU A 37 -0.70 -20.64 14.80
CA LEU A 37 -0.59 -19.36 14.10
C LEU A 37 0.87 -19.15 13.71
N LEU A 38 1.12 -19.06 12.40
CA LEU A 38 2.47 -18.96 11.84
C LEU A 38 2.70 -17.57 11.24
N GLN A 39 3.80 -16.92 11.67
CA GLN A 39 4.36 -15.75 11.01
C GLN A 39 5.76 -16.08 10.46
N TYR A 40 5.96 -15.85 9.16
CA TYR A 40 7.27 -15.89 8.51
C TYR A 40 7.72 -14.45 8.30
N THR A 41 8.83 -14.02 8.95
CA THR A 41 9.18 -12.60 9.04
C THR A 41 10.56 -12.28 8.48
N ALA A 42 10.66 -11.19 7.73
CA ALA A 42 11.93 -10.59 7.31
C ALA A 42 12.50 -9.57 8.32
N TYR A 43 11.83 -9.36 9.49
CA TYR A 43 12.09 -8.22 10.39
C TYR A 43 12.58 -8.60 11.78
N ASP A 44 13.18 -9.79 11.94
CA ASP A 44 13.63 -10.36 13.22
C ASP A 44 12.47 -10.87 14.11
N LYS A 45 12.46 -12.18 14.31
CA LYS A 45 11.54 -12.85 15.26
C LYS A 45 11.71 -12.41 16.71
N ALA A 46 12.77 -11.68 17.03
CA ALA A 46 13.02 -11.08 18.35
C ALA A 46 12.60 -9.60 18.41
N ASN A 47 12.24 -8.97 17.28
CA ASN A 47 11.82 -7.58 17.26
C ASN A 47 10.40 -7.44 17.80
N TRP A 48 10.23 -6.63 18.84
CA TRP A 48 8.93 -6.45 19.49
C TRP A 48 7.82 -6.00 18.51
N ALA A 49 8.09 -5.03 17.66
CA ALA A 49 7.11 -4.52 16.71
C ALA A 49 6.69 -5.57 15.67
N SER A 50 7.63 -6.42 15.23
CA SER A 50 7.33 -7.52 14.31
C SER A 50 6.51 -8.63 14.97
N VAL A 51 6.77 -8.94 16.24
CA VAL A 51 6.14 -10.05 16.96
C VAL A 51 4.78 -9.64 17.52
N TYR A 52 4.70 -8.48 18.19
CA TYR A 52 3.50 -8.04 18.92
C TYR A 52 2.63 -7.06 18.13
N GLY A 53 3.11 -6.57 16.97
CA GLY A 53 2.44 -5.52 16.22
C GLY A 53 1.15 -5.96 15.50
N VAL A 54 0.94 -7.27 15.33
CA VAL A 54 -0.26 -7.81 14.65
C VAL A 54 -1.03 -8.74 15.58
N ILE A 55 -0.36 -9.72 16.18
CA ILE A 55 -0.93 -10.64 17.18
C ILE A 55 0.08 -10.77 18.32
N ASN A 56 -0.36 -10.49 19.55
CA ASN A 56 0.42 -10.78 20.75
C ASN A 56 0.47 -12.30 20.97
N PRO A 57 1.64 -12.96 20.92
CA PRO A 57 1.74 -14.39 21.09
C PRO A 57 1.17 -14.90 22.40
N GLU A 58 1.32 -14.14 23.49
CA GLU A 58 0.82 -14.53 24.80
C GLU A 58 -0.71 -14.51 24.83
N ARG A 59 -1.34 -13.49 24.26
CA ARG A 59 -2.79 -13.43 24.11
C ARG A 59 -3.31 -14.56 23.22
N ALA A 60 -2.60 -14.90 22.15
CA ALA A 60 -2.96 -16.02 21.28
C ALA A 60 -2.89 -17.36 22.02
N VAL A 61 -1.88 -17.57 22.88
CA VAL A 61 -1.78 -18.78 23.73
C VAL A 61 -2.93 -18.84 24.73
N ASP A 62 -3.31 -17.71 25.37
CA ASP A 62 -4.49 -17.62 26.24
C ASP A 62 -5.78 -18.00 25.50
N HIS A 63 -5.85 -17.79 24.17
CA HIS A 63 -6.97 -18.20 23.31
C HIS A 63 -6.84 -19.61 22.75
N GLY A 64 -5.85 -20.40 23.20
CA GLY A 64 -5.73 -21.81 22.86
C GLY A 64 -4.94 -22.09 21.57
N PHE A 65 -4.09 -21.19 21.13
CA PHE A 65 -3.20 -21.37 19.99
C PHE A 65 -1.76 -21.67 20.41
N VAL A 66 -0.99 -22.24 19.49
CA VAL A 66 0.47 -22.19 19.49
C VAL A 66 0.87 -21.11 18.48
N VAL A 67 1.85 -20.27 18.82
CA VAL A 67 2.37 -19.25 17.91
C VAL A 67 3.79 -19.59 17.51
N VAL A 68 4.05 -19.59 16.22
CA VAL A 68 5.38 -19.79 15.62
C VAL A 68 5.77 -18.55 14.84
N VAL A 69 6.90 -17.93 15.21
CA VAL A 69 7.48 -16.79 14.49
C VAL A 69 8.84 -17.19 13.96
N ALA A 70 8.97 -17.31 12.62
CA ALA A 70 10.18 -17.78 11.97
C ALA A 70 10.88 -16.65 11.21
N ASP A 71 12.19 -16.48 11.44
CA ASP A 71 13.01 -15.60 10.60
C ASP A 71 13.08 -16.14 9.18
N ALA A 72 12.91 -15.26 8.20
CA ALA A 72 13.02 -15.60 6.78
C ALA A 72 14.44 -16.09 6.42
N ARG A 73 14.53 -16.88 5.36
CA ARG A 73 15.80 -17.33 4.76
C ARG A 73 16.73 -16.13 4.54
N GLY A 74 17.99 -16.27 4.91
CA GLY A 74 18.99 -15.21 4.74
C GLY A 74 18.77 -13.99 5.65
N ARG A 75 17.93 -14.11 6.69
CA ARG A 75 17.68 -13.03 7.66
C ARG A 75 18.01 -13.48 9.09
N PHE A 76 18.54 -12.57 9.87
CA PHE A 76 18.81 -12.67 11.31
C PHE A 76 19.44 -13.98 11.75
N ARG A 77 18.68 -14.90 12.37
CA ARG A 77 19.17 -16.19 12.88
C ARG A 77 19.01 -17.35 11.90
N SER A 78 18.21 -17.16 10.86
CA SER A 78 18.00 -18.19 9.85
C SER A 78 19.19 -18.37 8.91
N GLY A 79 19.38 -19.59 8.43
CA GLY A 79 20.37 -19.93 7.42
C GLY A 79 20.05 -19.33 6.04
N GLY A 80 20.97 -19.54 5.10
CA GLY A 80 20.95 -19.01 3.75
C GLY A 80 22.07 -17.98 3.57
N ASP A 81 22.94 -18.20 2.58
CA ASP A 81 24.15 -17.39 2.35
C ASP A 81 23.92 -16.28 1.34
N GLU A 82 22.90 -16.41 0.48
CA GLU A 82 22.53 -15.39 -0.49
C GLU A 82 21.87 -14.17 0.19
N PRO A 83 22.06 -12.97 -0.35
CA PRO A 83 21.31 -11.81 0.12
C PRO A 83 19.80 -12.05 0.02
N PHE A 84 19.07 -11.58 1.03
CA PHE A 84 17.61 -11.67 1.04
C PHE A 84 17.01 -10.95 -0.19
N ARG A 85 16.16 -11.66 -0.91
CA ARG A 85 15.40 -11.12 -2.04
C ARG A 85 13.92 -11.17 -1.68
N PRO A 86 13.28 -10.02 -1.45
CA PRO A 86 11.84 -9.98 -1.23
C PRO A 86 11.11 -10.67 -2.38
N PHE A 87 10.03 -11.38 -2.04
CA PHE A 87 9.15 -12.12 -2.95
C PHE A 87 9.74 -13.43 -3.50
N ALA A 88 11.06 -13.56 -3.63
CA ALA A 88 11.69 -14.76 -4.18
C ALA A 88 11.83 -15.86 -3.12
N GLY A 89 11.40 -17.09 -3.45
CA GLY A 89 11.58 -18.28 -2.59
C GLY A 89 10.69 -18.34 -1.34
N SER A 90 9.99 -17.27 -1.00
CA SER A 90 9.21 -17.21 0.25
C SER A 90 8.01 -18.15 0.26
N GLY A 91 7.50 -18.58 -0.90
CA GLY A 91 6.38 -19.51 -1.00
C GLY A 91 6.77 -20.94 -0.62
N GLU A 92 7.92 -21.41 -1.09
CA GLU A 92 8.48 -22.71 -0.77
C GLU A 92 8.80 -22.81 0.72
N ASP A 93 9.49 -21.79 1.25
CA ASP A 93 9.87 -21.72 2.65
C ASP A 93 8.64 -21.65 3.57
N ALA A 94 7.67 -20.81 3.23
CA ALA A 94 6.43 -20.69 3.99
C ALA A 94 5.63 -21.99 3.99
N ALA A 95 5.52 -22.68 2.85
CA ALA A 95 4.85 -23.97 2.76
C ALA A 95 5.57 -25.03 3.58
N ALA A 96 6.91 -25.06 3.58
CA ALA A 96 7.71 -25.95 4.42
C ALA A 96 7.50 -25.64 5.91
N CYS A 97 7.46 -24.36 6.31
CA CYS A 97 7.14 -23.95 7.68
C CYS A 97 5.75 -24.41 8.12
N VAL A 98 4.74 -24.29 7.24
CA VAL A 98 3.39 -24.80 7.50
C VAL A 98 3.39 -26.30 7.74
N GLY A 99 4.07 -27.08 6.86
CA GLY A 99 4.20 -28.53 7.00
C GLY A 99 4.94 -28.93 8.28
N TRP A 100 6.04 -28.25 8.60
CA TRP A 100 6.82 -28.48 9.82
C TRP A 100 5.97 -28.20 11.07
N ALA A 101 5.28 -27.07 11.11
CA ALA A 101 4.43 -26.69 12.25
C ALA A 101 3.27 -27.66 12.47
N ALA A 102 2.65 -28.14 11.40
CA ALA A 102 1.57 -29.11 11.46
C ALA A 102 2.02 -30.49 12.01
N ALA A 103 3.27 -30.87 11.76
CA ALA A 103 3.84 -32.16 12.17
C ALA A 103 4.34 -32.19 13.62
N GLN A 104 4.33 -31.08 14.34
CA GLN A 104 4.84 -31.03 15.71
C GLN A 104 3.91 -31.70 16.72
N PRO A 105 4.44 -32.32 17.80
CA PRO A 105 3.63 -33.01 18.80
C PRO A 105 2.60 -32.13 19.51
N TRP A 106 2.85 -30.83 19.59
CA TRP A 106 1.97 -29.83 20.20
C TRP A 106 0.96 -29.25 19.21
N SER A 107 1.01 -29.64 17.94
CA SER A 107 0.13 -29.13 16.87
C SER A 107 -1.07 -30.05 16.66
N SER A 108 -2.25 -29.46 16.44
CA SER A 108 -3.45 -30.18 15.98
C SER A 108 -3.42 -30.52 14.48
N GLY A 109 -2.37 -30.12 13.75
CA GLY A 109 -2.29 -30.26 12.31
C GLY A 109 -2.99 -29.15 11.52
N GLN A 110 -3.60 -28.16 12.19
CA GLN A 110 -4.28 -27.01 11.56
C GLN A 110 -3.39 -25.78 11.70
N VAL A 111 -3.10 -25.09 10.59
CA VAL A 111 -2.23 -23.91 10.57
C VAL A 111 -2.95 -22.74 9.92
N GLY A 112 -2.89 -21.58 10.57
CA GLY A 112 -3.25 -20.28 10.00
C GLY A 112 -2.01 -19.41 9.88
N MET A 113 -1.94 -18.56 8.85
CA MET A 113 -0.85 -17.60 8.72
C MET A 113 -1.34 -16.17 8.94
N TYR A 114 -0.48 -15.32 9.49
CA TYR A 114 -0.74 -13.91 9.73
C TYR A 114 0.53 -13.06 9.51
N GLY A 115 0.35 -11.76 9.39
CA GLY A 115 1.46 -10.81 9.32
C GLY A 115 1.18 -9.64 8.40
N ALA A 116 1.88 -8.54 8.65
CA ALA A 116 1.70 -7.29 7.94
C ALA A 116 2.85 -7.01 6.97
N SER A 117 2.57 -6.25 5.89
CA SER A 117 3.55 -5.79 4.92
C SER A 117 4.30 -6.98 4.28
N ASN A 118 5.63 -6.99 4.30
CA ASN A 118 6.41 -8.12 3.78
C ASN A 118 6.12 -9.45 4.51
N ASN A 119 5.63 -9.45 5.75
CA ASN A 119 5.18 -10.69 6.42
C ASN A 119 3.81 -11.19 5.88
N GLY A 120 3.11 -10.38 5.10
CA GLY A 120 1.92 -10.78 4.33
C GLY A 120 2.26 -11.50 3.02
N VAL A 121 3.39 -11.18 2.42
CA VAL A 121 3.86 -11.79 1.16
C VAL A 121 3.95 -13.32 1.23
N PRO A 122 4.60 -13.94 2.24
CA PRO A 122 4.68 -15.39 2.36
C PRO A 122 3.32 -16.09 2.46
N GLN A 123 2.30 -15.41 2.96
CA GLN A 123 0.93 -15.94 3.04
C GLN A 123 0.35 -16.12 1.63
N TRP A 124 0.45 -15.10 0.78
CA TRP A 124 0.04 -15.18 -0.62
C TRP A 124 0.85 -16.18 -1.42
N GLN A 125 2.16 -16.21 -1.19
CA GLN A 125 3.06 -17.14 -1.85
C GLN A 125 2.80 -18.60 -1.44
N ALA A 126 2.42 -18.85 -0.18
CA ALA A 126 2.04 -20.18 0.29
C ALA A 126 0.79 -20.73 -0.43
N LEU A 127 -0.15 -19.86 -0.85
CA LEU A 127 -1.31 -20.29 -1.65
C LEU A 127 -0.90 -20.97 -2.96
N ARG A 128 0.18 -20.53 -3.59
CA ARG A 128 0.71 -21.17 -4.83
C ARG A 128 1.15 -22.60 -4.59
N ARG A 129 1.58 -22.94 -3.36
CA ARG A 129 2.08 -24.26 -2.96
C ARG A 129 1.00 -25.15 -2.34
N ARG A 130 -0.14 -24.57 -1.94
CA ARG A 130 -1.31 -25.28 -1.37
C ARG A 130 -0.93 -26.29 -0.28
N PRO A 131 -0.18 -25.89 0.77
CA PRO A 131 0.20 -26.85 1.82
C PRO A 131 -1.07 -27.34 2.54
N PRO A 132 -1.27 -28.67 2.69
CA PRO A 132 -2.57 -29.23 3.12
C PRO A 132 -3.01 -28.80 4.53
N ALA A 133 -2.07 -28.42 5.38
CA ALA A 133 -2.34 -27.97 6.74
C ALA A 133 -2.77 -26.51 6.84
N LEU A 134 -2.56 -25.69 5.79
CA LEU A 134 -2.97 -24.30 5.77
C LEU A 134 -4.48 -24.19 5.59
N ARG A 135 -5.17 -23.55 6.53
CA ARG A 135 -6.63 -23.42 6.56
C ARG A 135 -7.15 -22.02 6.33
N THR A 136 -6.38 -21.02 6.67
CA THR A 136 -6.74 -19.61 6.50
C THR A 136 -5.51 -18.72 6.57
N ILE A 137 -5.63 -17.54 5.98
CA ILE A 137 -4.60 -16.50 6.06
C ILE A 137 -5.21 -15.16 6.45
N VAL A 138 -4.42 -14.32 7.10
CA VAL A 138 -4.79 -12.95 7.47
C VAL A 138 -3.69 -11.98 7.04
N PRO A 139 -3.66 -11.61 5.75
CA PRO A 139 -2.70 -10.67 5.21
C PRO A 139 -3.08 -9.22 5.52
N HIS A 140 -2.21 -8.49 6.22
CA HIS A 140 -2.39 -7.09 6.54
C HIS A 140 -1.53 -6.22 5.65
N PHE A 141 -2.06 -5.13 5.10
CA PHE A 141 -1.27 -4.06 4.48
C PHE A 141 -0.21 -4.60 3.51
N THR A 142 -0.60 -5.45 2.60
CA THR A 142 0.29 -6.17 1.71
C THR A 142 -0.35 -6.36 0.34
N ALA A 143 0.45 -6.76 -0.65
CA ALA A 143 -0.01 -7.07 -1.99
C ALA A 143 0.32 -8.51 -2.37
N SER A 144 -0.46 -9.06 -3.29
CA SER A 144 -0.24 -10.36 -3.93
C SER A 144 0.48 -10.26 -5.28
N GLU A 145 0.49 -9.04 -5.85
CA GLU A 145 1.18 -8.63 -7.07
C GLU A 145 2.16 -7.52 -6.73
N TYR A 146 3.33 -7.50 -7.38
CA TYR A 146 4.41 -6.63 -6.93
C TYR A 146 4.79 -5.56 -7.93
N ASP A 147 4.44 -5.73 -9.20
CA ASP A 147 4.66 -4.74 -10.26
C ASP A 147 3.68 -3.56 -10.19
N SER A 148 2.49 -3.75 -9.64
CA SER A 148 1.46 -2.70 -9.54
C SER A 148 1.12 -2.31 -8.11
N GLY A 149 1.10 -3.23 -7.17
CA GLY A 149 0.69 -2.97 -5.78
C GLY A 149 1.85 -2.73 -4.80
N TRP A 150 3.11 -2.74 -5.27
CA TRP A 150 4.28 -2.63 -4.39
C TRP A 150 5.39 -1.75 -4.98
N VAL A 151 5.97 -2.15 -6.12
CA VAL A 151 7.18 -1.51 -6.65
C VAL A 151 6.85 -0.33 -7.56
N TRP A 152 5.84 -0.48 -8.40
CA TRP A 152 5.43 0.52 -9.37
C TRP A 152 3.99 0.97 -9.12
N ARG A 153 3.67 2.16 -9.56
CA ARG A 153 2.30 2.68 -9.59
C ARG A 153 2.09 3.58 -10.80
N GLY A 154 1.08 3.30 -11.60
CA GLY A 154 0.78 4.08 -12.80
C GLY A 154 1.97 4.23 -13.76
N GLY A 155 2.95 3.33 -13.72
CA GLY A 155 4.18 3.38 -14.49
C GLY A 155 5.35 4.10 -13.81
N ALA A 156 5.14 4.81 -12.69
CA ALA A 156 6.19 5.44 -11.91
C ALA A 156 6.74 4.50 -10.82
N PHE A 157 8.04 4.58 -10.53
CA PHE A 157 8.67 3.81 -9.46
C PHE A 157 8.33 4.42 -8.09
N GLN A 158 7.86 3.61 -7.15
CA GLN A 158 7.59 4.04 -5.78
C GLN A 158 8.91 4.22 -5.01
N LEU A 159 9.68 5.27 -5.40
CA LEU A 159 11.04 5.51 -4.93
C LEU A 159 11.12 5.60 -3.41
N GLY A 160 10.31 6.46 -2.82
CA GLY A 160 10.34 6.73 -1.38
C GLY A 160 10.18 5.48 -0.56
N PHE A 161 9.17 4.66 -0.90
CA PHE A 161 8.93 3.41 -0.21
C PHE A 161 10.05 2.39 -0.47
N ASN A 162 10.35 2.07 -1.72
CA ASN A 162 11.25 0.97 -2.04
C ASN A 162 12.70 1.24 -1.61
N LEU A 163 13.20 2.47 -1.81
CA LEU A 163 14.55 2.83 -1.39
C LEU A 163 14.63 2.90 0.14
N TRP A 164 13.71 3.60 0.81
CA TRP A 164 13.75 3.73 2.26
C TRP A 164 13.58 2.40 2.99
N TRP A 165 12.65 1.57 2.53
CA TRP A 165 12.47 0.23 3.07
C TRP A 165 13.73 -0.63 2.92
N SER A 166 14.38 -0.59 1.76
CA SER A 166 15.64 -1.31 1.52
C SER A 166 16.76 -0.81 2.45
N LEU A 167 16.90 0.53 2.59
CA LEU A 167 17.92 1.14 3.44
C LEU A 167 17.69 0.90 4.93
N ALA A 168 16.47 1.14 5.41
CA ALA A 168 16.19 1.16 6.85
C ALA A 168 15.85 -0.22 7.43
N ASN A 169 15.16 -1.08 6.66
CA ASN A 169 14.65 -2.36 7.17
C ASN A 169 15.46 -3.57 6.71
N LEU A 170 16.07 -3.53 5.55
CA LEU A 170 16.74 -4.71 4.99
C LEU A 170 18.27 -4.60 5.09
N ALA A 171 18.85 -3.50 4.64
CA ALA A 171 20.30 -3.35 4.53
C ALA A 171 21.07 -3.54 5.84
N PRO A 172 20.62 -3.07 7.03
CA PRO A 172 21.41 -3.23 8.26
C PRO A 172 21.73 -4.67 8.63
N ASP A 173 20.74 -5.57 8.55
CA ASP A 173 20.98 -6.99 8.82
C ASP A 173 21.79 -7.66 7.71
N GLN A 174 21.51 -7.33 6.44
CA GLN A 174 22.26 -7.87 5.31
C GLN A 174 23.74 -7.45 5.36
N LEU A 175 24.03 -6.20 5.71
CA LEU A 175 25.40 -5.71 5.90
C LEU A 175 26.10 -6.45 7.05
N ARG A 176 25.41 -6.64 8.19
CA ARG A 176 25.94 -7.41 9.32
C ARG A 176 26.31 -8.85 8.91
N ARG A 177 25.43 -9.52 8.16
CA ARG A 177 25.67 -10.89 7.66
C ARG A 177 26.82 -10.95 6.66
N ALA A 178 26.84 -10.04 5.69
CA ALA A 178 27.92 -9.94 4.69
C ALA A 178 29.27 -9.65 5.37
N THR A 179 29.29 -8.74 6.34
CA THR A 179 30.50 -8.45 7.14
C THR A 179 30.97 -9.67 7.94
N ALA A 180 30.06 -10.44 8.51
CA ALA A 180 30.42 -11.66 9.26
C ALA A 180 31.00 -12.77 8.34
N ARG A 181 30.54 -12.84 7.08
CA ARG A 181 31.01 -13.82 6.10
C ARG A 181 32.35 -13.40 5.47
N ASP A 182 32.44 -12.15 5.02
CA ASP A 182 33.50 -11.69 4.10
C ASP A 182 34.56 -10.81 4.81
N GLY A 183 34.30 -10.42 6.07
CA GLY A 183 35.11 -9.49 6.86
C GLY A 183 34.73 -8.03 6.68
N ALA A 184 35.01 -7.20 7.70
CA ALA A 184 34.59 -5.78 7.74
C ALA A 184 35.23 -4.93 6.63
N ALA A 185 36.44 -5.22 6.23
CA ALA A 185 37.15 -4.46 5.18
C ALA A 185 36.46 -4.56 3.81
N ALA A 186 35.86 -5.72 3.49
CA ALA A 186 35.17 -5.94 2.23
C ALA A 186 33.92 -5.07 2.04
N HIS A 187 33.30 -4.63 3.13
CA HIS A 187 32.03 -3.90 3.13
C HIS A 187 32.13 -2.48 3.73
N GLN A 188 33.35 -1.95 3.92
CA GLN A 188 33.56 -0.66 4.57
C GLN A 188 32.91 0.52 3.82
N ASP A 189 32.97 0.52 2.50
CA ASP A 189 32.39 1.58 1.67
C ASP A 189 30.86 1.51 1.68
N THR A 190 30.28 0.31 1.55
CA THR A 190 28.84 0.09 1.67
C THR A 190 28.34 0.52 3.07
N ALA A 191 29.06 0.19 4.13
CA ALA A 191 28.71 0.59 5.49
C ALA A 191 28.72 2.12 5.66
N ARG A 192 29.73 2.80 5.09
CA ARG A 192 29.82 4.27 5.12
C ARG A 192 28.68 4.90 4.31
N ALA A 193 28.40 4.38 3.11
CA ALA A 193 27.31 4.84 2.26
C ALA A 193 25.94 4.63 2.93
N LEU A 194 25.71 3.48 3.56
CA LEU A 194 24.46 3.21 4.31
C LEU A 194 24.28 4.17 5.48
N ALA A 195 25.32 4.38 6.28
CA ALA A 195 25.29 5.35 7.38
C ALA A 195 25.01 6.78 6.89
N GLY A 196 25.55 7.14 5.72
CA GLY A 196 25.27 8.43 5.06
C GLY A 196 23.80 8.54 4.62
N ALA A 197 23.29 7.54 3.91
CA ALA A 197 21.93 7.52 3.40
C ALA A 197 20.86 7.51 4.52
N LEU A 198 21.13 6.83 5.64
CA LEU A 198 20.24 6.84 6.81
C LEU A 198 20.25 8.18 7.55
N ARG A 199 21.35 8.93 7.48
CA ARG A 199 21.48 10.27 8.10
C ARG A 199 20.83 11.35 7.23
N ASP A 200 20.98 11.25 5.94
CA ASP A 200 20.48 12.19 4.94
C ASP A 200 19.73 11.43 3.83
N PRO A 201 18.48 11.04 4.11
CA PRO A 201 17.68 10.31 3.15
C PRO A 201 17.28 11.16 1.93
N ASP A 202 17.17 12.48 2.07
CA ASP A 202 16.83 13.37 0.96
C ASP A 202 17.95 13.37 -0.09
N ALA A 203 19.20 13.38 0.34
CA ALA A 203 20.34 13.21 -0.58
C ALA A 203 20.31 11.82 -1.26
N ALA A 204 19.87 10.78 -0.57
CA ALA A 204 19.73 9.45 -1.16
C ALA A 204 18.61 9.40 -2.21
N PHE A 205 17.44 9.98 -1.92
CA PHE A 205 16.35 10.09 -2.89
C PHE A 205 16.70 10.96 -4.11
N GLY A 206 17.49 12.01 -3.90
CA GLY A 206 17.92 12.93 -4.95
C GLY A 206 18.95 12.37 -5.93
N ARG A 207 19.58 11.22 -5.63
CA ARG A 207 20.68 10.64 -6.40
C ARG A 207 20.23 10.17 -7.80
N LEU A 208 21.11 10.38 -8.78
CA LEU A 208 20.94 9.95 -10.16
C LEU A 208 22.19 9.22 -10.66
N PRO A 209 22.08 8.20 -11.53
CA PRO A 209 20.81 7.53 -11.85
C PRO A 209 20.22 6.83 -10.61
N LEU A 210 18.92 6.46 -10.65
CA LEU A 210 18.27 5.75 -9.53
C LEU A 210 18.99 4.42 -9.18
N THR A 211 19.68 3.83 -10.15
CA THR A 211 20.48 2.61 -9.96
C THR A 211 21.79 2.85 -9.20
N ASP A 212 22.23 4.12 -9.04
CA ASP A 212 23.39 4.47 -8.22
C ASP A 212 23.02 4.52 -6.74
N ALA A 213 23.00 3.34 -6.12
CA ALA A 213 22.65 3.14 -4.73
C ALA A 213 23.77 2.39 -3.97
N PRO A 214 24.91 3.06 -3.71
CA PRO A 214 26.10 2.40 -3.13
C PRO A 214 25.85 1.86 -1.71
N ALA A 215 24.86 2.39 -1.01
CA ALA A 215 24.41 1.89 0.30
C ALA A 215 23.79 0.47 0.24
N LEU A 216 23.43 0.00 -0.96
CA LEU A 216 22.79 -1.30 -1.20
C LEU A 216 23.69 -2.28 -1.95
N ASP A 217 24.93 -1.86 -2.30
CA ASP A 217 25.85 -2.66 -3.09
C ASP A 217 26.24 -3.95 -2.39
N GLY A 218 26.04 -5.07 -3.10
CA GLY A 218 26.37 -6.41 -2.61
C GLY A 218 25.49 -6.95 -1.49
N ILE A 219 24.55 -6.16 -0.96
CA ILE A 219 23.71 -6.55 0.17
C ILE A 219 22.19 -6.50 -0.10
N ALA A 220 21.75 -5.77 -1.12
CA ALA A 220 20.34 -5.64 -1.47
C ALA A 220 20.12 -5.59 -2.99
N PRO A 221 20.42 -6.68 -3.72
CA PRO A 221 20.39 -6.71 -5.18
C PRO A 221 18.99 -6.45 -5.75
N HIS A 222 17.94 -6.76 -5.02
CA HIS A 222 16.55 -6.60 -5.44
C HIS A 222 16.22 -5.17 -5.88
N TYR A 223 16.84 -4.15 -5.28
CA TYR A 223 16.53 -2.76 -5.62
C TYR A 223 16.85 -2.44 -7.09
N ARG A 224 18.03 -2.87 -7.58
CA ARG A 224 18.40 -2.70 -8.99
C ARG A 224 17.64 -3.66 -9.91
N GLU A 225 17.39 -4.88 -9.45
CA GLU A 225 16.56 -5.85 -10.19
C GLU A 225 15.18 -5.25 -10.45
N TRP A 226 14.55 -4.62 -9.45
CA TRP A 226 13.23 -4.01 -9.61
C TRP A 226 13.22 -2.83 -10.58
N LEU A 227 14.26 -2.00 -10.59
CA LEU A 227 14.41 -0.91 -11.54
C LEU A 227 14.64 -1.42 -12.98
N ALA A 228 15.24 -2.61 -13.14
CA ALA A 228 15.46 -3.23 -14.44
C ALA A 228 14.22 -3.89 -15.05
N HIS A 229 13.18 -4.14 -14.25
CA HIS A 229 11.97 -4.81 -14.69
C HIS A 229 10.75 -3.87 -14.56
N PRO A 230 10.31 -3.23 -15.67
CA PRO A 230 9.14 -2.36 -15.64
C PRO A 230 7.83 -3.14 -15.39
N PRO A 231 6.71 -2.46 -15.11
CA PRO A 231 5.42 -3.10 -14.95
C PRO A 231 5.05 -3.99 -16.15
N GLY A 232 4.49 -5.17 -15.86
CA GLY A 232 4.11 -6.15 -16.88
C GLY A 232 5.25 -7.03 -17.39
N ASP A 233 6.49 -6.83 -16.92
CA ASP A 233 7.60 -7.72 -17.25
C ASP A 233 7.33 -9.15 -16.71
N PRO A 234 7.66 -10.22 -17.46
CA PRO A 234 7.53 -11.60 -17.02
C PRO A 234 8.22 -11.93 -15.68
N TYR A 235 9.23 -11.16 -15.27
CA TYR A 235 9.85 -11.24 -13.95
C TYR A 235 8.82 -11.18 -12.82
N TRP A 236 7.88 -10.24 -12.90
CA TRP A 236 6.84 -10.04 -11.87
C TRP A 236 5.84 -11.19 -11.85
N HIS A 237 5.49 -11.74 -13.01
CA HIS A 237 4.60 -12.92 -13.10
C HIS A 237 5.17 -14.13 -12.35
N ALA A 238 6.48 -14.35 -12.43
CA ALA A 238 7.13 -15.46 -11.72
C ALA A 238 7.05 -15.31 -10.19
N LEU A 239 7.04 -14.07 -9.71
CA LEU A 239 6.98 -13.74 -8.28
C LEU A 239 5.55 -13.61 -7.75
N SER A 240 4.60 -13.18 -8.57
CA SER A 240 3.21 -12.89 -8.20
C SER A 240 2.43 -14.12 -7.72
N ALA A 241 1.44 -13.90 -6.87
CA ALA A 241 0.48 -14.93 -6.46
C ALA A 241 -0.85 -14.87 -7.24
N ARG A 242 -0.95 -14.06 -8.31
CA ARG A 242 -2.16 -13.80 -9.10
C ARG A 242 -2.93 -15.07 -9.45
N ASP A 243 -2.27 -16.07 -10.03
CA ASP A 243 -2.92 -17.31 -10.47
C ASP A 243 -3.47 -18.13 -9.29
N ALA A 244 -2.88 -17.98 -8.11
CA ALA A 244 -3.33 -18.67 -6.91
C ALA A 244 -4.58 -18.03 -6.30
N LEU A 245 -4.83 -16.74 -6.52
CA LEU A 245 -5.99 -16.03 -5.99
C LEU A 245 -7.30 -16.59 -6.56
N SER A 246 -7.38 -16.76 -7.88
CA SER A 246 -8.56 -17.30 -8.56
C SER A 246 -8.80 -18.79 -8.28
N ALA A 247 -7.76 -19.50 -7.82
CA ALA A 247 -7.79 -20.94 -7.58
C ALA A 247 -7.80 -21.33 -6.09
N THR A 248 -7.84 -20.33 -5.19
CA THR A 248 -7.89 -20.62 -3.73
C THR A 248 -9.29 -21.02 -3.30
N ASP A 249 -9.34 -21.95 -2.32
CA ASP A 249 -10.55 -22.30 -1.58
C ASP A 249 -10.48 -21.83 -0.12
N LEU A 250 -9.43 -21.11 0.27
CA LEU A 250 -9.22 -20.70 1.64
C LEU A 250 -10.05 -19.45 2.00
N PRO A 251 -10.59 -19.40 3.23
CA PRO A 251 -11.08 -18.16 3.81
C PRO A 251 -9.92 -17.21 4.05
N VAL A 252 -10.10 -15.93 3.71
CA VAL A 252 -9.09 -14.88 3.92
C VAL A 252 -9.74 -13.69 4.63
N LEU A 253 -9.09 -13.21 5.69
CA LEU A 253 -9.40 -11.92 6.31
C LEU A 253 -8.40 -10.87 5.81
N HIS A 254 -8.84 -10.04 4.88
CA HIS A 254 -8.06 -8.94 4.35
C HIS A 254 -8.12 -7.74 5.30
N VAL A 255 -6.96 -7.18 5.67
CA VAL A 255 -6.89 -5.96 6.48
C VAL A 255 -6.15 -4.89 5.72
N ALA A 256 -6.83 -3.80 5.41
CA ALA A 256 -6.35 -2.69 4.60
C ALA A 256 -6.47 -1.35 5.35
N GLY A 257 -5.81 -0.32 4.85
CA GLY A 257 -5.87 1.04 5.41
C GLY A 257 -5.96 2.08 4.31
N TRP A 258 -6.81 3.11 4.50
CA TRP A 258 -7.00 4.19 3.51
C TRP A 258 -5.69 4.91 3.16
N TYR A 259 -4.76 5.01 4.12
CA TYR A 259 -3.45 5.63 3.93
C TYR A 259 -2.31 4.62 3.91
N ASN A 260 -2.61 3.37 3.57
CA ASN A 260 -1.61 2.32 3.44
C ASN A 260 -1.01 2.29 2.04
N VAL A 261 0.33 2.11 1.94
CA VAL A 261 1.05 2.09 0.65
C VAL A 261 0.66 0.91 -0.25
N HIS A 262 0.02 -0.13 0.30
CA HIS A 262 -0.41 -1.33 -0.41
C HIS A 262 -1.94 -1.47 -0.46
N LEU A 263 -2.69 -0.36 -0.31
CA LEU A 263 -4.15 -0.40 -0.36
C LEU A 263 -4.65 -1.01 -1.67
N ASP A 264 -4.11 -0.57 -2.80
CA ASP A 264 -4.44 -1.07 -4.15
C ASP A 264 -4.19 -2.57 -4.28
N GLY A 265 -3.01 -3.05 -3.88
CA GLY A 265 -2.68 -4.47 -3.94
C GLY A 265 -3.52 -5.35 -3.01
N ASN A 266 -3.93 -4.80 -1.86
CA ASN A 266 -4.82 -5.51 -0.92
C ASN A 266 -6.25 -5.61 -1.49
N LEU A 267 -6.78 -4.51 -2.04
CA LEU A 267 -8.11 -4.48 -2.67
C LEU A 267 -8.13 -5.37 -3.91
N ALA A 268 -7.12 -5.31 -4.76
CA ALA A 268 -7.00 -6.14 -5.95
C ALA A 268 -7.01 -7.65 -5.61
N ALA A 269 -6.33 -8.05 -4.52
CA ALA A 269 -6.35 -9.45 -4.08
C ALA A 269 -7.75 -9.89 -3.61
N TYR A 270 -8.45 -9.05 -2.84
CA TYR A 270 -9.84 -9.31 -2.43
C TYR A 270 -10.77 -9.43 -3.64
N GLU A 271 -10.72 -8.45 -4.54
CA GLU A 271 -11.56 -8.39 -5.74
C GLU A 271 -11.30 -9.58 -6.69
N ALA A 272 -10.04 -9.99 -6.86
CA ALA A 272 -9.69 -11.14 -7.68
C ALA A 272 -10.32 -12.44 -7.17
N ILE A 273 -10.29 -12.68 -5.84
CA ILE A 273 -10.92 -13.86 -5.24
C ILE A 273 -12.45 -13.77 -5.34
N LYS A 274 -13.02 -12.59 -5.11
CA LYS A 274 -14.46 -12.36 -5.24
C LYS A 274 -14.94 -12.59 -6.68
N ALA A 275 -14.20 -12.10 -7.66
CA ALA A 275 -14.53 -12.24 -9.09
C ALA A 275 -14.43 -13.70 -9.58
N ALA A 276 -13.55 -14.52 -8.99
CA ALA A 276 -13.45 -15.94 -9.29
C ALA A 276 -14.70 -16.73 -8.85
N GLY A 277 -15.48 -16.21 -7.91
CA GLY A 277 -16.72 -16.81 -7.43
C GLY A 277 -16.52 -18.08 -6.59
N GLY A 278 -17.59 -18.82 -6.40
CA GLY A 278 -17.58 -20.09 -5.64
C GLY A 278 -17.48 -19.92 -4.14
N PRO A 279 -17.30 -21.03 -3.40
CA PRO A 279 -17.32 -21.00 -1.92
C PRO A 279 -16.22 -20.14 -1.27
N ALA A 280 -15.09 -19.95 -1.95
CA ALA A 280 -14.02 -19.09 -1.44
C ALA A 280 -14.45 -17.62 -1.43
N ALA A 281 -15.14 -17.16 -2.47
CA ALA A 281 -15.63 -15.79 -2.58
C ALA A 281 -16.57 -15.40 -1.43
N GLU A 282 -17.40 -16.33 -0.96
CA GLU A 282 -18.33 -16.10 0.14
C GLU A 282 -17.61 -16.01 1.50
N ARG A 283 -16.42 -16.62 1.61
CA ARG A 283 -15.62 -16.67 2.84
C ARG A 283 -14.54 -15.58 2.92
N GLN A 284 -14.54 -14.63 2.00
CA GLN A 284 -13.66 -13.48 2.08
C GLN A 284 -14.25 -12.44 3.03
N ARG A 285 -13.40 -11.84 3.87
CA ARG A 285 -13.75 -10.70 4.71
C ARG A 285 -12.75 -9.58 4.50
N LEU A 286 -13.22 -8.35 4.46
CA LEU A 286 -12.40 -7.16 4.22
C LEU A 286 -12.65 -6.12 5.31
N ILE A 287 -11.58 -5.67 5.95
CA ILE A 287 -11.63 -4.56 6.92
C ILE A 287 -10.73 -3.45 6.40
N ILE A 288 -11.27 -2.23 6.25
CA ILE A 288 -10.51 -1.05 5.82
C ILE A 288 -10.66 0.04 6.89
N GLY A 289 -9.55 0.34 7.58
CA GLY A 289 -9.51 1.41 8.57
C GLY A 289 -8.78 2.66 8.04
N PRO A 290 -8.77 3.76 8.80
CA PRO A 290 -8.08 4.98 8.42
C PRO A 290 -6.56 4.88 8.72
N TRP A 291 -5.98 3.71 8.55
CA TRP A 291 -4.62 3.39 8.96
C TRP A 291 -3.59 3.70 7.88
N THR A 292 -2.40 4.09 8.34
CA THR A 292 -1.19 4.22 7.52
C THR A 292 -0.38 2.92 7.54
N GLN A 293 0.70 2.86 6.76
CA GLN A 293 1.66 1.74 6.83
C GLN A 293 2.30 1.59 8.22
N TRP A 294 2.34 2.65 9.02
CA TRP A 294 2.94 2.67 10.35
C TRP A 294 1.97 2.30 11.48
N SER A 295 0.67 2.35 11.22
CA SER A 295 -0.38 2.13 12.23
C SER A 295 -0.63 0.68 12.65
N PRO A 296 -0.18 -0.39 11.94
CA PRO A 296 -0.58 -1.76 12.25
C PRO A 296 -0.26 -2.20 13.68
N ALA A 297 0.84 -1.71 14.24
CA ALA A 297 1.24 -2.05 15.60
C ALA A 297 0.28 -1.55 16.69
N LEU A 298 -0.60 -0.61 16.36
CA LEU A 298 -1.41 0.09 17.35
C LEU A 298 -2.91 -0.06 17.12
N PHE A 299 -3.36 -0.26 15.88
CA PHE A 299 -4.79 -0.27 15.47
C PHE A 299 -5.68 0.67 16.31
N GLY A 300 -5.10 1.82 16.68
CA GLY A 300 -5.71 2.81 17.56
C GLY A 300 -6.21 4.03 16.79
N ASP A 301 -6.42 5.11 17.52
CA ASP A 301 -7.01 6.36 17.03
C ASP A 301 -6.10 7.18 16.10
N ALA A 302 -4.88 6.75 15.84
CA ALA A 302 -3.92 7.55 15.10
C ALA A 302 -3.91 7.20 13.62
N CYS A 303 -3.99 8.22 12.77
CA CYS A 303 -3.84 8.08 11.34
C CYS A 303 -2.72 8.95 10.76
N GLY A 304 -2.31 9.99 11.44
CA GLY A 304 -1.27 10.90 11.02
C GLY A 304 -1.04 12.00 12.03
N PRO A 305 -0.05 12.89 11.81
CA PRO A 305 0.30 13.91 12.78
C PRO A 305 -0.74 15.03 12.90
N GLU A 306 -1.48 15.33 11.84
CA GLU A 306 -2.37 16.49 11.76
C GLU A 306 -3.85 16.13 11.96
N ARG A 307 -4.25 14.88 11.72
CA ARG A 307 -5.61 14.39 11.94
C ARG A 307 -5.61 12.99 12.52
N ARG A 308 -6.46 12.78 13.52
CA ARG A 308 -6.72 11.48 14.15
C ARG A 308 -8.19 11.15 14.02
N PHE A 309 -8.48 9.85 13.95
CA PHE A 309 -9.84 9.33 13.88
C PHE A 309 -10.11 8.43 15.08
N PRO A 310 -11.32 8.43 15.65
CA PRO A 310 -11.72 7.53 16.73
C PRO A 310 -12.00 6.12 16.16
N ALA A 311 -10.99 5.52 15.57
CA ALA A 311 -11.08 4.27 14.82
C ALA A 311 -10.63 3.04 15.62
N ALA A 312 -10.46 3.17 16.94
CA ALA A 312 -10.03 2.09 17.80
C ALA A 312 -10.94 0.85 17.66
N ILE A 313 -10.31 -0.29 17.37
CA ILE A 313 -10.98 -1.60 17.23
C ILE A 313 -10.05 -2.67 17.79
N ASP A 314 -10.61 -3.66 18.48
CA ASP A 314 -9.84 -4.83 18.90
C ASP A 314 -9.54 -5.76 17.71
N MET A 315 -8.67 -5.27 16.81
CA MET A 315 -8.29 -6.01 15.62
C MET A 315 -7.66 -7.36 15.97
N GLU A 316 -6.90 -7.41 17.04
CA GLU A 316 -6.29 -8.66 17.50
C GLU A 316 -7.36 -9.67 17.94
N GLY A 317 -8.34 -9.23 18.72
CA GLY A 317 -9.48 -10.09 19.13
C GLY A 317 -10.28 -10.58 17.93
N LEU A 318 -10.53 -9.72 16.93
CA LEU A 318 -11.20 -10.12 15.67
C LEU A 318 -10.41 -11.20 14.92
N GLN A 319 -9.09 -11.06 14.82
CA GLN A 319 -8.25 -12.07 14.18
C GLN A 319 -8.22 -13.39 14.96
N LEU A 320 -8.12 -13.34 16.29
CA LEU A 320 -8.13 -14.55 17.13
C LEU A 320 -9.47 -15.28 17.02
N ALA A 321 -10.60 -14.55 16.96
CA ALA A 321 -11.91 -15.12 16.71
C ALA A 321 -12.01 -15.75 15.31
N TRP A 322 -11.48 -15.08 14.27
CA TRP A 322 -11.37 -15.61 12.92
C TRP A 322 -10.58 -16.93 12.87
N PHE A 323 -9.40 -16.97 13.49
CA PHE A 323 -8.60 -18.18 13.56
C PHE A 323 -9.31 -19.29 14.35
N ALA A 324 -9.97 -18.98 15.45
CA ALA A 324 -10.72 -19.97 16.23
C ALA A 324 -11.82 -20.61 15.39
N GLN A 325 -12.55 -19.82 14.61
CA GLN A 325 -13.60 -20.30 13.71
C GLN A 325 -13.04 -21.26 12.65
N HIS A 326 -11.94 -20.90 12.00
CA HIS A 326 -11.42 -21.64 10.83
C HIS A 326 -10.43 -22.76 11.19
N LEU A 327 -9.83 -22.73 12.38
CA LEU A 327 -8.84 -23.75 12.80
C LEU A 327 -9.41 -24.72 13.84
N SER A 328 -10.39 -24.30 14.65
CA SER A 328 -10.92 -25.12 15.73
C SER A 328 -12.42 -25.43 15.56
N GLY A 329 -13.09 -24.83 14.59
CA GLY A 329 -14.54 -24.91 14.44
C GLY A 329 -15.30 -24.25 15.59
N ALA A 330 -14.64 -23.41 16.40
CA ALA A 330 -15.29 -22.69 17.48
C ALA A 330 -16.25 -21.64 16.90
N GLY A 331 -17.46 -21.57 17.44
CA GLY A 331 -18.39 -20.48 17.14
C GLY A 331 -17.82 -19.14 17.63
N GLY A 332 -18.04 -18.09 16.84
CA GLY A 332 -17.64 -16.71 17.18
C GLY A 332 -18.56 -15.71 16.49
N PRO A 333 -18.44 -14.41 16.77
CA PRO A 333 -19.19 -13.40 16.04
C PRO A 333 -18.83 -13.48 14.55
N GLU A 334 -19.86 -13.57 13.72
CA GLU A 334 -19.67 -13.56 12.28
C GLU A 334 -19.22 -12.15 11.85
N LEU A 335 -18.06 -12.06 11.19
CA LEU A 335 -17.62 -10.80 10.61
C LEU A 335 -18.50 -10.47 9.38
N PRO A 336 -18.87 -9.21 9.19
CA PRO A 336 -19.55 -8.78 7.97
C PRO A 336 -18.64 -9.05 6.76
N PRO A 337 -19.20 -9.18 5.55
CA PRO A 337 -18.39 -9.33 4.34
C PRO A 337 -17.35 -8.24 4.19
N VAL A 338 -17.74 -6.99 4.48
CA VAL A 338 -16.86 -5.81 4.42
C VAL A 338 -17.15 -4.92 5.62
N ARG A 339 -16.09 -4.39 6.24
CA ARG A 339 -16.19 -3.35 7.27
C ARG A 339 -15.25 -2.20 6.89
N VAL A 340 -15.80 -1.02 6.76
CA VAL A 340 -15.04 0.17 6.38
C VAL A 340 -15.17 1.26 7.44
N PHE A 341 -14.09 1.99 7.67
CA PHE A 341 -14.16 3.24 8.43
C PHE A 341 -14.46 4.39 7.47
N VAL A 342 -15.54 5.11 7.71
CA VAL A 342 -15.98 6.25 6.90
C VAL A 342 -15.49 7.53 7.56
N MET A 343 -14.48 8.15 6.98
CA MET A 343 -13.92 9.41 7.44
C MET A 343 -14.92 10.56 7.23
N GLY A 344 -14.77 11.66 7.96
CA GLY A 344 -15.68 12.78 7.93
C GLY A 344 -16.81 12.67 8.92
N VAL A 345 -17.55 11.56 8.92
CA VAL A 345 -18.47 11.16 10.01
C VAL A 345 -17.77 10.34 11.09
N ASP A 346 -16.58 9.81 10.75
CA ASP A 346 -15.68 9.10 11.65
C ASP A 346 -16.31 7.86 12.32
N GLU A 347 -16.98 7.03 11.52
CA GLU A 347 -17.72 5.86 11.96
C GLU A 347 -17.31 4.58 11.22
N TRP A 348 -17.38 3.44 11.92
CA TRP A 348 -17.30 2.13 11.30
C TRP A 348 -18.66 1.76 10.69
N ARG A 349 -18.61 1.25 9.46
CA ARG A 349 -19.80 0.79 8.75
C ARG A 349 -19.60 -0.63 8.21
N ASP A 350 -20.60 -1.46 8.40
CA ASP A 350 -20.67 -2.81 7.85
C ASP A 350 -21.37 -2.79 6.50
N GLU A 351 -20.72 -3.39 5.48
CA GLU A 351 -21.16 -3.42 4.11
C GLU A 351 -21.26 -4.85 3.58
N ARG A 352 -22.10 -5.04 2.57
CA ARG A 352 -22.34 -6.38 1.98
C ARG A 352 -21.27 -6.78 0.98
N GLU A 353 -20.58 -5.80 0.38
CA GLU A 353 -19.67 -6.01 -0.73
C GLU A 353 -18.69 -4.84 -0.89
N TRP A 354 -17.62 -5.08 -1.64
CA TRP A 354 -16.69 -4.08 -2.11
C TRP A 354 -16.29 -4.37 -3.57
N PRO A 355 -16.25 -3.36 -4.49
CA PRO A 355 -16.80 -2.01 -4.31
C PRO A 355 -18.30 -2.04 -4.05
N LEU A 356 -18.86 -0.96 -3.46
CA LEU A 356 -20.28 -0.87 -3.15
C LEU A 356 -21.11 -0.78 -4.44
N ALA A 357 -21.99 -1.75 -4.71
CA ALA A 357 -22.82 -1.75 -5.92
C ALA A 357 -23.79 -0.54 -6.01
N ARG A 358 -24.17 0.04 -4.85
CA ARG A 358 -25.01 1.23 -4.79
C ARG A 358 -24.25 2.54 -5.08
N ALA A 359 -22.90 2.51 -5.03
CA ALA A 359 -22.10 3.68 -5.39
C ALA A 359 -22.18 3.97 -6.89
N ARG A 360 -22.33 5.24 -7.24
CA ARG A 360 -22.47 5.68 -8.64
C ARG A 360 -21.26 6.51 -9.03
N ALA A 361 -20.53 6.06 -10.04
CA ALA A 361 -19.44 6.84 -10.64
C ALA A 361 -20.00 8.16 -11.18
N THR A 362 -19.62 9.26 -10.56
CA THR A 362 -20.16 10.59 -10.81
C THR A 362 -19.05 11.56 -11.14
N PRO A 363 -19.02 12.12 -12.37
CA PRO A 363 -18.02 13.11 -12.76
C PRO A 363 -18.26 14.48 -12.12
N TRP A 364 -17.15 15.08 -11.71
CA TRP A 364 -17.02 16.49 -11.33
C TRP A 364 -16.07 17.13 -12.34
N TYR A 365 -16.61 17.91 -13.27
CA TYR A 365 -15.87 18.49 -14.37
C TYR A 365 -15.01 19.67 -13.93
N LEU A 366 -13.84 19.79 -14.57
CA LEU A 366 -12.93 20.91 -14.38
C LEU A 366 -13.39 22.11 -15.20
N HIS A 367 -13.31 23.28 -14.59
CA HIS A 367 -13.59 24.58 -15.22
C HIS A 367 -12.57 25.60 -14.74
N SER A 368 -12.12 26.48 -15.64
CA SER A 368 -11.34 27.66 -15.31
C SER A 368 -11.36 28.69 -16.43
N GLY A 369 -10.90 29.88 -16.15
CA GLY A 369 -10.54 30.90 -17.13
C GLY A 369 -9.10 30.82 -17.62
N GLY A 370 -8.38 29.70 -17.33
CA GLY A 370 -6.98 29.49 -17.69
C GLY A 370 -5.99 29.91 -16.58
N ALA A 371 -6.45 30.03 -15.34
CA ALA A 371 -5.66 30.46 -14.20
C ALA A 371 -5.89 29.58 -12.94
N ALA A 372 -6.03 28.25 -13.11
CA ALA A 372 -6.23 27.32 -12.01
C ALA A 372 -4.94 27.06 -11.19
N ASN A 373 -3.84 27.73 -11.48
CA ASN A 373 -2.59 27.61 -10.74
C ASN A 373 -2.76 28.08 -9.30
N SER A 374 -2.34 27.24 -8.38
CA SER A 374 -2.48 27.38 -6.93
C SER A 374 -3.93 27.43 -6.40
N ARG A 375 -4.09 27.37 -5.08
CA ARG A 375 -5.39 27.49 -4.39
C ARG A 375 -6.03 28.89 -4.50
N HIS A 376 -5.29 29.87 -4.98
CA HIS A 376 -5.73 31.25 -5.20
C HIS A 376 -6.20 31.49 -6.64
N GLY A 377 -6.10 30.47 -7.50
CA GLY A 377 -6.53 30.50 -8.89
C GLY A 377 -8.06 30.43 -9.05
N ASP A 378 -8.49 30.30 -10.29
CA ASP A 378 -9.91 30.30 -10.66
C ASP A 378 -10.48 28.89 -10.96
N GLY A 379 -9.71 27.83 -10.65
CA GLY A 379 -10.11 26.44 -10.91
C GLY A 379 -11.33 26.00 -10.10
N ARG A 380 -12.34 25.48 -10.79
CA ARG A 380 -13.61 25.03 -10.21
C ARG A 380 -13.93 23.59 -10.59
N LEU A 381 -14.56 22.87 -9.66
CA LEU A 381 -15.21 21.58 -9.89
C LEU A 381 -16.72 21.74 -9.92
N SER A 382 -17.37 21.21 -10.96
CA SER A 382 -18.82 21.25 -11.12
C SER A 382 -19.36 19.93 -11.63
N ARG A 383 -20.58 19.58 -11.26
CA ARG A 383 -21.30 18.44 -11.86
C ARG A 383 -21.86 18.73 -13.25
N THR A 384 -21.91 20.01 -13.62
CA THR A 384 -22.31 20.43 -14.97
C THR A 384 -21.12 20.31 -15.92
N PRO A 385 -21.25 19.60 -17.04
CA PRO A 385 -20.19 19.53 -18.04
C PRO A 385 -19.91 20.90 -18.67
N PRO A 386 -18.72 21.13 -19.24
CA PRO A 386 -18.41 22.36 -19.95
C PRO A 386 -19.28 22.51 -21.21
N GLU A 387 -19.76 23.75 -21.44
CA GLU A 387 -20.65 24.09 -22.57
C GLU A 387 -19.92 24.93 -23.63
N GLY A 388 -18.81 24.44 -24.18
CA GLY A 388 -18.06 25.15 -25.21
C GLY A 388 -16.58 25.31 -24.88
N PRO A 389 -15.84 26.09 -25.68
CA PRO A 389 -14.42 26.31 -25.48
C PRO A 389 -14.12 26.98 -24.13
N GLN A 390 -13.12 26.46 -23.42
CA GLN A 390 -12.55 27.09 -22.24
C GLN A 390 -11.04 27.25 -22.42
N PRO A 391 -10.41 28.31 -21.89
CA PRO A 391 -8.96 28.42 -21.89
C PRO A 391 -8.35 27.26 -21.07
N PRO A 392 -7.35 26.55 -21.60
CA PRO A 392 -6.72 25.48 -20.85
C PRO A 392 -5.82 26.03 -19.75
N ASP A 393 -5.61 25.25 -18.68
CA ASP A 393 -4.66 25.57 -17.63
C ASP A 393 -3.26 25.05 -17.96
N THR A 394 -2.26 25.85 -17.66
CA THR A 394 -0.88 25.54 -18.00
C THR A 394 0.05 25.76 -16.82
N PHE A 395 0.96 24.80 -16.60
CA PHE A 395 2.02 24.94 -15.61
C PHE A 395 3.36 24.45 -16.15
N ARG A 396 4.46 24.86 -15.49
CA ARG A 396 5.80 24.42 -15.81
C ARG A 396 6.25 23.37 -14.79
N TYR A 397 6.41 22.15 -15.22
CA TYR A 397 7.08 21.13 -14.45
C TYR A 397 8.61 21.28 -14.57
N ASP A 398 9.31 21.36 -13.44
CA ASP A 398 10.78 21.29 -13.41
C ASP A 398 11.23 20.12 -12.53
N PRO A 399 11.85 19.08 -13.09
CA PRO A 399 12.28 17.92 -12.30
C PRO A 399 13.42 18.24 -11.30
N ARG A 400 13.99 19.45 -11.33
CA ARG A 400 14.97 19.92 -10.32
C ARG A 400 14.29 20.47 -9.06
N ASP A 401 13.02 20.90 -9.19
CA ASP A 401 12.17 21.39 -8.10
C ASP A 401 10.80 20.69 -8.15
N PRO A 402 10.76 19.34 -7.97
CA PRO A 402 9.53 18.59 -8.05
C PRO A 402 8.59 18.95 -6.90
N VAL A 403 7.27 18.83 -7.14
CA VAL A 403 6.27 18.99 -6.09
C VAL A 403 6.55 17.99 -4.97
N PRO A 404 6.77 18.45 -3.72
CA PRO A 404 7.11 17.56 -2.63
C PRO A 404 5.91 16.72 -2.18
N THR A 405 6.19 15.48 -1.77
CA THR A 405 5.19 14.63 -1.11
C THR A 405 4.87 15.17 0.28
N ARG A 406 3.58 15.28 0.60
CA ARG A 406 3.11 15.63 1.93
C ARG A 406 1.95 14.73 2.34
N GLY A 407 2.18 13.84 3.30
CA GLY A 407 1.16 12.89 3.78
C GLY A 407 0.73 11.84 2.75
N GLY A 408 -0.48 11.35 2.89
CA GLY A 408 -1.06 10.30 2.06
C GLY A 408 -0.54 8.90 2.40
N ALA A 409 -0.71 7.98 1.46
CA ALA A 409 -0.23 6.61 1.56
C ALA A 409 1.27 6.55 1.28
N THR A 410 2.10 6.76 2.32
CA THR A 410 3.57 6.84 2.23
C THR A 410 4.25 6.00 3.29
N TYR A 411 5.50 5.63 3.02
CA TYR A 411 6.46 5.06 3.98
C TYR A 411 7.81 5.74 3.75
N LEU A 412 7.89 6.99 4.18
CA LEU A 412 9.09 7.84 4.11
C LEU A 412 9.83 7.84 5.45
N PRO A 413 11.03 8.40 5.53
CA PRO A 413 11.69 8.67 6.81
C PRO A 413 10.74 9.37 7.79
N ASN A 414 10.75 8.93 9.05
CA ASN A 414 9.82 9.39 10.07
C ASN A 414 8.33 9.22 9.63
N PRO A 415 7.87 7.99 9.35
CA PRO A 415 6.55 7.77 8.74
C PRO A 415 5.39 8.26 9.61
N ALA A 416 5.57 8.33 10.93
CA ALA A 416 4.57 8.90 11.82
C ALA A 416 4.32 10.40 11.59
N ALA A 417 5.29 11.12 11.04
CA ALA A 417 5.19 12.55 10.73
C ALA A 417 4.90 12.83 9.24
N ASN A 418 5.00 11.83 8.36
CA ASN A 418 4.96 12.01 6.91
C ASN A 418 3.90 11.15 6.20
N SER A 419 2.89 10.65 6.91
CA SER A 419 1.82 9.84 6.33
C SER A 419 0.45 10.22 6.87
N GLY A 420 -0.61 9.76 6.20
CA GLY A 420 -1.98 10.03 6.58
C GLY A 420 -2.52 11.36 6.04
N PRO A 421 -3.67 11.81 6.54
CA PRO A 421 -4.30 13.05 6.11
C PRO A 421 -3.51 14.26 6.63
N MET A 422 -2.80 14.90 5.72
CA MET A 422 -2.04 16.12 6.01
C MET A 422 -2.56 17.29 5.19
N ASP A 423 -2.48 18.48 5.76
CA ASP A 423 -2.89 19.73 5.12
C ASP A 423 -2.02 20.03 3.90
N GLN A 424 -2.63 20.12 2.74
CA GLN A 424 -1.98 20.37 1.45
C GLN A 424 -1.77 21.87 1.15
N SER A 425 -2.22 22.77 1.98
CA SER A 425 -2.23 24.22 1.71
C SER A 425 -0.88 24.75 1.23
N ALA A 426 0.23 24.29 1.81
CA ALA A 426 1.58 24.69 1.39
C ALA A 426 1.98 24.17 0.01
N ILE A 427 1.45 23.01 -0.39
CA ILE A 427 1.65 22.44 -1.74
C ILE A 427 0.80 23.20 -2.76
N GLU A 428 -0.42 23.53 -2.38
CA GLU A 428 -1.39 24.25 -3.20
C GLU A 428 -1.01 25.71 -3.46
N ASP A 429 -0.03 26.26 -2.75
CA ASP A 429 0.51 27.62 -3.01
C ASP A 429 1.51 27.64 -4.18
N ARG A 430 1.92 26.48 -4.72
CA ARG A 430 2.85 26.37 -5.83
C ARG A 430 2.17 26.67 -7.18
N ASP A 431 2.88 27.36 -8.06
CA ASP A 431 2.41 27.69 -9.43
C ASP A 431 2.38 26.46 -10.36
N ASP A 432 3.07 25.37 -9.99
CA ASP A 432 3.10 24.11 -10.73
C ASP A 432 2.10 23.06 -10.22
N VAL A 433 1.13 23.51 -9.41
CA VAL A 433 -0.02 22.72 -8.96
C VAL A 433 -1.30 23.42 -9.41
N LEU A 434 -2.07 22.74 -10.27
CA LEU A 434 -3.41 23.19 -10.62
C LEU A 434 -4.39 22.76 -9.55
N VAL A 435 -5.27 23.67 -9.12
CA VAL A 435 -6.21 23.43 -8.01
C VAL A 435 -7.63 23.75 -8.46
N TYR A 436 -8.49 22.72 -8.42
CA TYR A 436 -9.90 22.85 -8.77
C TYR A 436 -10.76 22.54 -7.55
N SER A 437 -11.64 23.45 -7.15
CA SER A 437 -12.48 23.31 -5.96
C SER A 437 -13.96 23.44 -6.28
N SER A 438 -14.79 22.62 -5.64
CA SER A 438 -16.24 22.81 -5.67
C SER A 438 -16.64 24.09 -4.94
N ASP A 439 -17.85 24.56 -5.13
CA ASP A 439 -18.48 25.49 -4.19
C ASP A 439 -18.62 24.82 -2.81
N PRO A 440 -18.79 25.56 -1.71
CA PRO A 440 -19.11 24.97 -0.42
C PRO A 440 -20.33 24.06 -0.54
N LEU A 441 -20.21 22.84 -0.06
CA LEU A 441 -21.29 21.88 -0.12
C LEU A 441 -22.48 22.31 0.76
N THR A 442 -23.68 22.21 0.23
CA THR A 442 -24.91 22.54 0.97
C THR A 442 -25.45 21.36 1.79
N GLY A 443 -25.02 20.14 1.48
CA GLY A 443 -25.36 18.91 2.18
C GLY A 443 -24.16 17.96 2.19
N PRO A 444 -24.24 16.85 2.93
CA PRO A 444 -23.19 15.85 2.95
C PRO A 444 -23.06 15.17 1.58
N VAL A 445 -21.82 14.88 1.17
CA VAL A 445 -21.51 14.10 -0.03
C VAL A 445 -20.68 12.88 0.40
N GLU A 446 -21.28 11.72 0.29
CA GLU A 446 -20.65 10.47 0.67
C GLU A 446 -19.93 9.85 -0.53
N VAL A 447 -18.64 9.53 -0.35
CA VAL A 447 -17.76 8.94 -1.35
C VAL A 447 -17.12 7.70 -0.75
N ILE A 448 -17.51 6.51 -1.20
CA ILE A 448 -16.93 5.23 -0.75
C ILE A 448 -16.70 4.36 -1.98
N GLY A 449 -15.44 4.11 -2.31
CA GLY A 449 -15.06 3.28 -3.46
C GLY A 449 -13.88 3.81 -4.24
N PRO A 450 -13.65 3.27 -5.45
CA PRO A 450 -12.57 3.68 -6.34
C PRO A 450 -12.72 5.12 -6.82
N VAL A 451 -11.60 5.87 -6.81
CA VAL A 451 -11.54 7.28 -7.25
C VAL A 451 -10.56 7.39 -8.41
N HIS A 452 -10.92 8.11 -9.47
CA HIS A 452 -10.00 8.39 -10.55
C HIS A 452 -10.23 9.78 -11.16
N ALA A 453 -9.19 10.31 -11.81
CA ALA A 453 -9.26 11.54 -12.59
C ALA A 453 -9.06 11.23 -14.08
N VAL A 454 -9.95 11.73 -14.92
CA VAL A 454 -9.81 11.72 -16.37
C VAL A 454 -9.35 13.08 -16.82
N LEU A 455 -8.14 13.17 -17.35
CA LEU A 455 -7.51 14.42 -17.78
C LEU A 455 -7.18 14.38 -19.26
N HIS A 456 -7.26 15.53 -19.91
CA HIS A 456 -6.83 15.71 -21.30
C HIS A 456 -5.56 16.58 -21.28
N LEU A 457 -4.41 15.96 -21.50
CA LEU A 457 -3.09 16.56 -21.30
C LEU A 457 -2.37 16.81 -22.60
N VAL A 458 -1.80 18.00 -22.76
CA VAL A 458 -0.78 18.32 -23.75
C VAL A 458 0.52 18.62 -23.02
N THR A 459 1.63 17.99 -23.47
CA THR A 459 2.96 18.20 -22.90
C THR A 459 3.95 18.66 -23.96
N SER A 460 4.92 19.50 -23.57
CA SER A 460 6.04 19.84 -24.43
C SER A 460 7.20 18.85 -24.39
N ALA A 461 7.14 17.87 -23.48
CA ALA A 461 8.12 16.79 -23.37
C ALA A 461 7.69 15.58 -24.20
N PRO A 462 8.63 14.71 -24.60
CA PRO A 462 8.29 13.47 -25.30
C PRO A 462 7.47 12.50 -24.45
N ALA A 463 7.62 12.55 -23.13
CA ALA A 463 6.87 11.77 -22.13
C ALA A 463 6.82 12.55 -20.83
N THR A 464 5.87 12.24 -19.93
CA THR A 464 5.73 12.96 -18.66
C THR A 464 4.94 12.15 -17.64
N ASP A 465 4.97 12.58 -16.37
CA ASP A 465 4.06 12.08 -15.34
C ASP A 465 2.93 13.08 -15.07
N VAL A 466 1.79 12.55 -14.64
CA VAL A 466 0.65 13.32 -14.13
C VAL A 466 0.25 12.75 -12.78
N THR A 467 0.14 13.62 -11.78
CA THR A 467 -0.38 13.27 -10.46
C THR A 467 -1.74 13.92 -10.23
N ALA A 468 -2.58 13.25 -9.47
CA ALA A 468 -3.86 13.77 -9.03
C ALA A 468 -4.06 13.45 -7.55
N LYS A 469 -4.67 14.39 -6.80
CA LYS A 469 -4.99 14.21 -5.39
C LYS A 469 -6.43 14.65 -5.11
N LEU A 470 -7.16 13.84 -4.36
CA LEU A 470 -8.46 14.21 -3.79
C LEU A 470 -8.25 14.77 -2.39
N VAL A 471 -8.81 15.96 -2.17
CA VAL A 471 -8.61 16.72 -0.93
C VAL A 471 -9.97 17.16 -0.37
N ASP A 472 -10.13 17.05 0.94
CA ASP A 472 -11.26 17.57 1.71
C ASP A 472 -10.88 18.94 2.31
N VAL A 473 -11.46 20.02 1.77
CA VAL A 473 -11.21 21.36 2.25
C VAL A 473 -12.24 21.73 3.30
N HIS A 474 -11.77 21.94 4.52
CA HIS A 474 -12.58 22.33 5.66
C HIS A 474 -12.97 23.82 5.62
N PRO A 475 -14.05 24.23 6.32
CA PRO A 475 -14.48 25.64 6.37
C PRO A 475 -13.43 26.60 6.95
N ASP A 476 -12.48 26.10 7.75
CA ASP A 476 -11.35 26.86 8.30
C ASP A 476 -10.18 27.03 7.32
N GLY A 477 -10.30 26.46 6.12
CA GLY A 477 -9.31 26.55 5.04
C GLY A 477 -8.26 25.44 5.04
N ARG A 478 -8.21 24.56 6.04
CA ARG A 478 -7.33 23.37 6.00
C ARG A 478 -7.79 22.41 4.92
N ALA A 479 -6.83 21.85 4.19
CA ALA A 479 -7.04 21.02 3.01
C ALA A 479 -6.45 19.63 3.21
N PHE A 480 -7.23 18.67 3.70
CA PHE A 480 -6.72 17.33 4.06
C PHE A 480 -6.74 16.38 2.87
N LEU A 481 -5.57 15.82 2.58
CA LEU A 481 -5.42 14.77 1.57
C LEU A 481 -6.23 13.52 1.94
N LEU A 482 -7.04 13.02 1.01
CA LEU A 482 -7.79 11.76 1.17
C LEU A 482 -7.12 10.60 0.43
N CYS A 483 -6.86 10.76 -0.86
CA CYS A 483 -6.15 9.78 -1.68
C CYS A 483 -5.44 10.47 -2.85
N ASP A 484 -4.47 9.77 -3.43
CA ASP A 484 -3.64 10.31 -4.52
C ASP A 484 -3.18 9.22 -5.47
N GLY A 485 -2.84 9.61 -6.68
CA GLY A 485 -2.33 8.73 -7.70
C GLY A 485 -1.37 9.41 -8.67
N ILE A 486 -0.75 8.59 -9.52
CA ILE A 486 0.16 9.00 -10.58
C ILE A 486 -0.07 8.17 -11.83
N ARG A 487 0.17 8.77 -13.00
CA ARG A 487 0.19 8.07 -14.28
C ARG A 487 1.37 8.59 -15.11
N ARG A 488 2.24 7.68 -15.53
CA ARG A 488 3.31 7.95 -16.49
C ARG A 488 2.75 7.86 -17.90
N VAL A 489 2.73 9.01 -18.61
CA VAL A 489 2.32 9.13 -20.01
C VAL A 489 3.54 8.85 -20.86
N THR A 490 3.49 7.80 -21.64
CA THR A 490 4.61 7.31 -22.46
C THR A 490 4.83 8.14 -23.72
N ALA A 491 6.02 8.07 -24.28
CA ALA A 491 6.34 8.73 -25.54
C ALA A 491 5.48 8.22 -26.70
N ALA A 492 5.08 6.96 -26.68
CA ALA A 492 4.19 6.39 -27.68
C ALA A 492 2.78 7.02 -27.61
N GLU A 493 2.24 7.25 -26.41
CA GLU A 493 0.93 7.91 -26.20
C GLU A 493 0.99 9.38 -26.66
N VAL A 494 2.05 10.10 -26.32
CA VAL A 494 2.24 11.50 -26.76
C VAL A 494 2.38 11.57 -28.29
N ALA A 495 3.18 10.70 -28.88
CA ALA A 495 3.34 10.65 -30.34
C ALA A 495 2.04 10.29 -31.06
N ALA A 496 1.25 9.39 -30.52
CA ALA A 496 -0.05 8.98 -31.08
C ALA A 496 -1.08 10.12 -31.06
N ALA A 497 -1.04 10.98 -30.03
CA ALA A 497 -1.94 12.14 -29.92
C ALA A 497 -1.54 13.28 -30.88
N GLY A 498 -0.28 13.31 -31.36
CA GLY A 498 0.24 14.36 -32.25
C GLY A 498 0.17 15.74 -31.59
N SER A 499 -0.59 16.67 -32.15
CA SER A 499 -0.81 18.00 -31.56
C SER A 499 -2.02 18.10 -30.64
N GLY A 500 -2.81 17.03 -30.53
CA GLY A 500 -3.98 16.97 -29.63
C GLY A 500 -3.60 16.55 -28.22
N PRO A 501 -4.57 16.62 -27.28
CA PRO A 501 -4.35 16.14 -25.93
C PRO A 501 -4.39 14.61 -25.85
N VAL A 502 -3.53 14.06 -24.99
CA VAL A 502 -3.61 12.65 -24.55
C VAL A 502 -4.72 12.56 -23.50
N ARG A 503 -5.65 11.62 -23.65
CA ARG A 503 -6.58 11.27 -22.58
C ARG A 503 -5.85 10.40 -21.56
N VAL A 504 -5.70 10.93 -20.35
CA VAL A 504 -4.98 10.29 -19.24
C VAL A 504 -5.98 9.94 -18.15
N GLU A 505 -5.97 8.70 -17.71
CA GLU A 505 -6.71 8.29 -16.52
C GLU A 505 -5.73 8.06 -15.37
N VAL A 506 -5.88 8.83 -14.30
CA VAL A 506 -5.07 8.73 -13.09
C VAL A 506 -5.90 8.01 -12.04
N ASP A 507 -5.47 6.81 -11.65
CA ASP A 507 -6.07 6.04 -10.57
C ASP A 507 -5.59 6.59 -9.22
N LEU A 508 -6.54 7.08 -8.39
CA LEU A 508 -6.29 7.54 -7.02
C LEU A 508 -6.57 6.41 -6.00
N ILE A 509 -6.79 5.20 -6.46
CA ILE A 509 -7.13 3.99 -5.72
C ILE A 509 -8.56 4.07 -5.16
N ALA A 510 -8.72 4.36 -3.89
CA ALA A 510 -10.01 4.39 -3.23
C ALA A 510 -9.98 5.23 -1.95
N THR A 511 -11.15 5.65 -1.52
CA THR A 511 -11.35 6.29 -0.21
C THR A 511 -12.73 5.94 0.36
N GLY A 512 -12.90 6.20 1.66
CA GLY A 512 -14.21 6.20 2.34
C GLY A 512 -14.33 7.48 3.17
N ASN A 513 -15.06 8.48 2.65
CA ASN A 513 -15.19 9.78 3.29
C ASN A 513 -16.58 10.39 3.06
N VAL A 514 -17.08 11.11 4.04
CA VAL A 514 -18.22 12.04 3.88
C VAL A 514 -17.68 13.46 3.92
N PHE A 515 -17.80 14.16 2.79
CA PHE A 515 -17.60 15.61 2.78
C PHE A 515 -18.79 16.29 3.44
N LEU A 516 -18.56 17.00 4.55
CA LEU A 516 -19.60 17.60 5.35
C LEU A 516 -20.13 18.93 4.73
N PRO A 517 -21.32 19.42 5.13
CA PRO A 517 -21.79 20.73 4.71
C PRO A 517 -20.77 21.83 5.03
N GLY A 518 -20.58 22.75 4.09
CA GLY A 518 -19.57 23.82 4.18
C GLY A 518 -18.16 23.40 3.75
N HIS A 519 -17.85 22.10 3.64
CA HIS A 519 -16.60 21.63 3.06
C HIS A 519 -16.60 21.80 1.54
N ARG A 520 -15.44 21.63 0.91
CA ARG A 520 -15.30 21.61 -0.55
C ARG A 520 -14.56 20.36 -0.98
N ILE A 521 -15.01 19.77 -2.07
CA ILE A 521 -14.26 18.75 -2.80
C ILE A 521 -13.21 19.47 -3.62
N ARG A 522 -11.95 19.02 -3.54
CA ARG A 522 -10.84 19.60 -4.30
C ARG A 522 -10.03 18.53 -5.01
N LEU A 523 -9.63 18.86 -6.23
CA LEU A 523 -8.66 18.12 -7.03
C LEU A 523 -7.40 18.96 -7.20
N GLU A 524 -6.24 18.39 -6.87
CA GLU A 524 -4.95 18.92 -7.26
C GLU A 524 -4.41 18.13 -8.43
N VAL A 525 -3.81 18.81 -9.42
CA VAL A 525 -3.13 18.19 -10.56
C VAL A 525 -1.72 18.75 -10.69
N SER A 526 -0.72 17.88 -10.78
CA SER A 526 0.68 18.25 -11.01
C SER A 526 1.42 17.16 -11.80
N SER A 527 2.74 17.28 -11.95
CA SER A 527 3.55 16.26 -12.66
C SER A 527 4.53 15.52 -11.75
N SER A 528 4.39 15.64 -10.44
CA SER A 528 5.26 14.94 -9.49
C SER A 528 4.67 14.89 -8.08
N SER A 529 5.12 13.92 -7.30
CA SER A 529 4.99 13.84 -5.84
C SER A 529 6.25 13.16 -5.32
N PHE A 530 7.29 13.98 -5.11
CA PHE A 530 8.63 13.49 -4.78
C PHE A 530 8.90 13.60 -3.27
N PRO A 531 9.51 12.61 -2.63
CA PRO A 531 10.09 11.39 -3.20
C PRO A 531 9.15 10.16 -3.18
N LYS A 532 7.83 10.30 -2.95
CA LYS A 532 6.91 9.15 -3.00
C LYS A 532 7.12 8.36 -4.28
N TYR A 533 7.13 9.06 -5.41
CA TYR A 533 7.45 8.52 -6.73
C TYR A 533 8.78 9.08 -7.22
N ASP A 534 9.43 8.36 -8.13
CA ASP A 534 10.55 8.90 -8.89
C ASP A 534 10.09 10.12 -9.71
N ARG A 535 11.01 11.04 -9.95
CA ARG A 535 10.73 12.22 -10.80
C ARG A 535 11.00 11.87 -12.26
N HIS A 536 10.02 12.15 -13.10
CA HIS A 536 10.17 12.01 -14.54
C HIS A 536 11.20 13.04 -15.07
N ALA A 537 12.21 12.58 -15.80
CA ALA A 537 13.31 13.46 -16.24
C ALA A 537 12.94 14.42 -17.38
N GLY A 538 11.76 14.28 -17.99
CA GLY A 538 11.37 15.02 -19.20
C GLY A 538 11.99 14.45 -20.48
N THR A 539 12.56 13.24 -20.41
CA THR A 539 13.15 12.47 -21.52
C THR A 539 12.13 11.46 -22.06
N GLU A 540 12.47 10.76 -23.14
CA GLU A 540 11.56 9.78 -23.77
C GLU A 540 11.27 8.57 -22.86
N ASP A 541 12.28 8.11 -22.13
CA ASP A 541 12.19 6.97 -21.21
C ASP A 541 11.92 7.38 -19.74
N GLY A 542 11.83 8.69 -19.48
CA GLY A 542 11.58 9.24 -18.15
C GLY A 542 12.77 9.20 -17.19
N THR A 543 13.93 8.72 -17.63
CA THR A 543 15.12 8.55 -16.81
C THR A 543 16.15 9.66 -16.98
N ALA A 544 17.03 9.84 -15.99
CA ALA A 544 18.21 10.70 -16.06
C ALA A 544 19.42 9.98 -15.47
N THR A 545 20.58 10.16 -16.06
CA THR A 545 21.85 9.65 -15.55
C THR A 545 22.58 10.68 -14.71
N ALA A 546 22.30 11.96 -14.96
CA ALA A 546 22.90 13.08 -14.25
C ALA A 546 21.90 14.24 -14.13
N PRO A 547 22.12 15.21 -13.23
CA PRO A 547 21.23 16.37 -13.06
C PRO A 547 21.04 17.21 -14.32
N GLU A 548 22.00 17.25 -15.20
CA GLU A 548 21.97 17.95 -16.48
C GLU A 548 21.03 17.31 -17.52
N ASP A 549 20.63 16.06 -17.32
CA ASP A 549 19.66 15.38 -18.17
C ASP A 549 18.22 15.82 -17.86
N LEU A 550 18.00 16.40 -16.67
CA LEU A 550 16.68 16.84 -16.23
C LEU A 550 16.17 18.01 -17.08
N ARG A 551 15.01 17.82 -17.72
CA ARG A 551 14.43 18.77 -18.67
C ARG A 551 13.06 19.26 -18.19
N PRO A 552 12.93 20.58 -17.96
CA PRO A 552 11.62 21.17 -17.69
C PRO A 552 10.67 21.01 -18.87
N ALA A 553 9.38 20.85 -18.55
CA ALA A 553 8.33 20.74 -19.53
C ALA A 553 7.16 21.66 -19.20
N ARG A 554 6.45 22.13 -20.23
CA ARG A 554 5.17 22.79 -20.09
C ARG A 554 4.09 21.74 -20.20
N GLN A 555 3.21 21.73 -19.21
CA GLN A 555 2.03 20.90 -19.13
C GLN A 555 0.80 21.76 -19.35
N THR A 556 -0.17 21.23 -20.07
CA THR A 556 -1.44 21.92 -20.35
C THR A 556 -2.59 20.95 -20.14
N VAL A 557 -3.51 21.28 -19.26
CA VAL A 557 -4.73 20.52 -19.01
C VAL A 557 -5.89 21.19 -19.74
N VAL A 558 -6.49 20.45 -20.66
CA VAL A 558 -7.65 20.88 -21.46
C VAL A 558 -8.92 20.39 -20.78
N HIS A 559 -9.95 21.26 -20.70
CA HIS A 559 -11.21 20.96 -20.01
C HIS A 559 -12.42 21.62 -20.70
N ASP A 560 -12.39 21.69 -22.01
CA ASP A 560 -13.49 22.19 -22.84
C ASP A 560 -14.57 21.10 -23.12
N ASP A 561 -15.60 21.45 -23.87
CA ASP A 561 -16.71 20.55 -24.25
C ASP A 561 -16.29 19.34 -25.09
N ARG A 562 -15.14 19.42 -25.78
CA ARG A 562 -14.58 18.33 -26.58
C ARG A 562 -13.65 17.42 -25.78
N HIS A 563 -13.08 17.95 -24.72
CA HIS A 563 -12.10 17.31 -23.88
C HIS A 563 -12.46 17.51 -22.39
N PRO A 564 -13.61 17.01 -21.95
CA PRO A 564 -14.12 17.28 -20.60
C PRO A 564 -13.29 16.52 -19.55
N SER A 565 -12.27 17.19 -19.02
CA SER A 565 -11.52 16.67 -17.86
C SER A 565 -12.38 16.65 -16.61
N ALA A 566 -12.28 15.60 -15.80
CA ALA A 566 -13.14 15.40 -14.64
C ALA A 566 -12.46 14.56 -13.56
N LEU A 567 -12.80 14.85 -12.31
CA LEU A 567 -12.65 13.96 -11.17
C LEU A 567 -13.90 13.06 -11.10
N VAL A 568 -13.74 11.74 -11.05
CA VAL A 568 -14.85 10.79 -10.97
C VAL A 568 -14.89 10.19 -9.58
N LEU A 569 -16.00 10.43 -8.88
CA LEU A 569 -16.22 10.00 -7.51
C LEU A 569 -17.30 8.93 -7.41
N PRO A 570 -17.11 7.86 -6.61
CA PRO A 570 -18.12 6.85 -6.30
C PRO A 570 -19.10 7.41 -5.26
N LEU A 571 -20.11 8.16 -5.69
CA LEU A 571 -21.10 8.74 -4.79
C LEU A 571 -22.05 7.66 -4.27
N VAL A 572 -22.18 7.57 -2.97
CA VAL A 572 -23.17 6.73 -2.31
C VAL A 572 -24.44 7.56 -2.11
N PRO A 573 -25.58 7.18 -2.73
CA PRO A 573 -26.83 7.86 -2.49
C PRO A 573 -27.24 7.81 -1.00
N ALA A 574 -27.83 8.89 -0.49
CA ALA A 574 -28.48 8.81 0.81
C ALA A 574 -29.51 7.66 0.78
N GLU A 575 -29.53 6.83 1.82
CA GLU A 575 -30.54 5.77 1.93
C GLU A 575 -31.93 6.42 1.88
N ASP A 576 -32.77 5.91 0.97
CA ASP A 576 -34.17 6.33 0.93
C ASP A 576 -34.84 5.74 2.20
N PRO A 577 -35.38 6.56 3.12
CA PRO A 577 -35.97 6.04 4.36
C PRO A 577 -37.16 5.10 4.14
N ALA A 578 -37.50 4.77 2.87
CA ALA A 578 -38.59 3.87 2.49
C ALA A 578 -38.15 2.41 2.22
N GLU A 579 -36.85 2.09 2.23
CA GLU A 579 -36.35 0.72 2.09
C GLU A 579 -35.85 0.15 3.44
N GLU A 580 -36.71 0.11 4.46
CA GLU A 580 -36.50 -0.84 5.54
C GLU A 580 -36.65 -2.27 4.98
N PRO A 581 -35.69 -3.18 5.18
CA PRO A 581 -35.87 -4.57 4.80
C PRO A 581 -37.08 -5.14 5.50
N ALA A 582 -37.98 -5.71 4.75
CA ALA A 582 -39.11 -6.46 5.32
C ALA A 582 -38.56 -7.52 6.32
N PRO A 583 -39.19 -7.70 7.48
CA PRO A 583 -38.75 -8.52 8.60
C PRO A 583 -38.53 -10.01 8.26
#